data_75ca5ed2b306c6bcbf6163829ba6ce11
#
_entry.id   75ca5ed2b306c6bcbf6163829ba6ce11
#
_cell.length_a   1.000
_cell.length_b   1.000
_cell.length_c   1.000
_cell.angle_alpha   90.00
_cell.angle_beta   90.00
_cell.angle_gamma   90.00
#
_symmetry.space_group_name_H-M   'P 1'
#
loop_
_entity.id
_entity.type
_entity.pdbx_description
1 polymer ?
#
loop_
_entity_poly.entity_id
_entity_poly.type
_entity_poly.pdbx_seq_one_letter_code
_entity_poly.pdbx_strand_id
1 'polypeptide(L)'
;MGRAFEFRKARKLKRWATMAKTFTRISKDIAIAVKDGGPNIDSNFKLRSIIQNAKASNMPKDNIERAIKNASNKNFENYKEVVLEGYSVGGIAVILDCISDNNNRTVGNVRSYFNKTNGNLATNGSCLLYTSPSPRDPRE
;
A
#
# COMPACT_ATOMS: atom_id res chain seq x y z
N MET A 1 -12.64 27.57 21.49
CA MET A 1 -12.08 27.50 20.10
C MET A 1 -12.89 28.45 19.21
N GLY A 2 -12.22 29.21 18.32
CA GLY A 2 -12.88 30.28 17.55
C GLY A 2 -13.73 29.77 16.39
N ARG A 3 -14.71 30.57 15.93
CA ARG A 3 -15.59 30.33 14.77
C ARG A 3 -14.84 29.83 13.52
N ALA A 4 -13.64 30.36 13.24
CA ALA A 4 -12.82 29.96 12.11
C ALA A 4 -12.34 28.50 12.17
N PHE A 5 -12.17 27.93 13.37
CA PHE A 5 -11.82 26.52 13.56
C PHE A 5 -13.00 25.62 13.22
N GLU A 6 -14.20 25.90 13.74
CA GLU A 6 -15.40 25.10 13.48
C GLU A 6 -15.71 25.04 11.98
N PHE A 7 -15.65 26.17 11.28
CA PHE A 7 -15.87 26.23 9.83
C PHE A 7 -14.87 25.37 9.03
N ARG A 8 -13.62 25.22 9.52
CA ARG A 8 -12.57 24.47 8.84
C ARG A 8 -12.39 23.04 9.36
N LYS A 9 -13.06 22.67 10.45
CA LYS A 9 -12.90 21.41 11.18
C LYS A 9 -13.09 20.19 10.28
N ALA A 10 -14.18 20.12 9.53
CA ALA A 10 -14.48 18.98 8.66
C ALA A 10 -13.38 18.77 7.61
N ARG A 11 -12.88 19.86 6.99
CA ARG A 11 -11.80 19.80 6.01
C ARG A 11 -10.47 19.37 6.63
N LYS A 12 -10.15 19.87 7.83
CA LYS A 12 -8.96 19.45 8.57
C LYS A 12 -8.99 17.97 8.96
N LEU A 13 -10.13 17.49 9.48
CA LEU A 13 -10.30 16.08 9.85
C LEU A 13 -10.16 15.16 8.64
N LYS A 14 -10.75 15.52 7.50
CA LYS A 14 -10.60 14.76 6.26
C LYS A 14 -9.13 14.69 5.81
N ARG A 15 -8.42 15.81 5.83
CA ARG A 15 -6.99 15.89 5.50
C ARG A 15 -6.15 15.01 6.44
N TRP A 16 -6.38 15.09 7.75
CA TRP A 16 -5.64 14.30 8.74
C TRP A 16 -5.90 12.81 8.60
N ALA A 17 -7.14 12.41 8.33
CA ALA A 17 -7.48 11.02 8.08
C ALA A 17 -6.75 10.46 6.83
N THR A 18 -6.64 11.26 5.77
CA THR A 18 -5.88 10.88 4.56
C THR A 18 -4.39 10.75 4.88
N MET A 19 -3.82 11.73 5.59
CA MET A 19 -2.40 11.69 6.00
C MET A 19 -2.10 10.48 6.89
N ALA A 20 -2.98 10.17 7.86
CA ALA A 20 -2.82 9.02 8.74
C ALA A 20 -2.80 7.69 7.97
N LYS A 21 -3.68 7.53 6.98
CA LYS A 21 -3.69 6.35 6.09
C LYS A 21 -2.38 6.22 5.32
N THR A 22 -1.91 7.32 4.72
CA THR A 22 -0.65 7.35 3.97
C THR A 22 0.54 7.00 4.86
N PHE A 23 0.63 7.58 6.04
CA PHE A 23 1.73 7.31 6.97
C PHE A 23 1.71 5.87 7.49
N THR A 24 0.52 5.31 7.74
CA THR A 24 0.38 3.90 8.14
C THR A 24 0.86 2.97 7.02
N ARG A 25 0.52 3.25 5.77
CA ARG A 25 1.00 2.48 4.63
C ARG A 25 2.53 2.55 4.53
N ILE A 26 3.10 3.76 4.50
CA ILE A 26 4.55 3.96 4.43
C ILE A 26 5.28 3.25 5.58
N SER A 27 4.72 3.27 6.80
CA SER A 27 5.31 2.56 7.94
C SER A 27 5.36 1.05 7.72
N LYS A 28 4.35 0.46 7.07
CA LYS A 28 4.33 -0.96 6.70
C LYS A 28 5.35 -1.28 5.60
N ASP A 29 5.45 -0.40 4.59
CA ASP A 29 6.44 -0.53 3.51
C ASP A 29 7.87 -0.50 4.10
N ILE A 30 8.14 0.42 5.04
CA ILE A 30 9.41 0.49 5.78
C ILE A 30 9.67 -0.83 6.53
N ALA A 31 8.66 -1.38 7.20
CA ALA A 31 8.80 -2.62 7.94
C ALA A 31 9.20 -3.80 7.05
N ILE A 32 8.61 -3.92 5.87
CA ILE A 32 8.96 -4.94 4.89
C ILE A 32 10.39 -4.72 4.39
N ALA A 33 10.72 -3.49 3.98
CA ALA A 33 12.05 -3.18 3.47
C ALA A 33 13.17 -3.43 4.49
N VAL A 34 12.92 -3.13 5.77
CA VAL A 34 13.87 -3.39 6.86
C VAL A 34 14.06 -4.89 7.10
N LYS A 35 13.00 -5.68 6.97
CA LYS A 35 13.10 -7.15 7.09
C LYS A 35 13.87 -7.79 5.95
N ASP A 36 13.67 -7.30 4.73
CA ASP A 36 14.31 -7.85 3.54
C ASP A 36 15.80 -7.48 3.44
N GLY A 37 16.14 -6.22 3.72
CA GLY A 37 17.48 -5.68 3.46
C GLY A 37 18.19 -5.07 4.69
N GLY A 38 17.58 -5.16 5.88
CA GLY A 38 18.12 -4.59 7.11
C GLY A 38 17.82 -3.09 7.31
N PRO A 39 18.11 -2.56 8.52
CA PRO A 39 17.75 -1.19 8.91
C PRO A 39 18.69 -0.11 8.35
N ASN A 40 19.80 -0.50 7.74
CA ASN A 40 20.79 0.45 7.23
C ASN A 40 20.35 1.06 5.89
N ILE A 41 20.16 2.38 5.88
CA ILE A 41 19.67 3.13 4.70
C ILE A 41 20.68 3.09 3.55
N ASP A 42 21.97 3.05 3.85
CA ASP A 42 23.01 3.10 2.81
C ASP A 42 23.12 1.78 2.04
N SER A 43 22.88 0.66 2.70
CA SER A 43 22.95 -0.67 2.09
C SER A 43 21.61 -1.13 1.51
N ASN A 44 20.48 -0.55 1.94
CA ASN A 44 19.13 -0.97 1.55
C ASN A 44 18.51 0.02 0.55
N PHE A 45 18.59 -0.30 -0.75
CA PHE A 45 18.03 0.53 -1.81
C PHE A 45 16.50 0.69 -1.71
N LYS A 46 15.78 -0.41 -1.38
CA LYS A 46 14.32 -0.41 -1.22
C LYS A 46 13.91 0.55 -0.10
N LEU A 47 14.60 0.48 1.05
CA LEU A 47 14.36 1.38 2.19
C LEU A 47 14.64 2.85 1.82
N ARG A 48 15.70 3.13 1.08
CA ARG A 48 16.05 4.49 0.63
C ARG A 48 14.95 5.08 -0.25
N SER A 49 14.43 4.32 -1.21
CA SER A 49 13.33 4.74 -2.07
C SER A 49 12.06 5.06 -1.27
N ILE A 50 11.69 4.18 -0.32
CA ILE A 50 10.52 4.39 0.53
C ILE A 50 10.69 5.65 1.42
N ILE A 51 11.89 5.92 1.94
CA ILE A 51 12.16 7.14 2.71
C ILE A 51 12.02 8.39 1.86
N GLN A 52 12.42 8.35 0.58
CA GLN A 52 12.19 9.48 -0.34
C GLN A 52 10.69 9.73 -0.55
N ASN A 53 9.90 8.67 -0.75
CA ASN A 53 8.45 8.76 -0.86
C ASN A 53 7.81 9.28 0.44
N ALA A 54 8.32 8.88 1.60
CA ALA A 54 7.87 9.37 2.91
C ALA A 54 8.11 10.88 3.04
N LYS A 55 9.28 11.36 2.64
CA LYS A 55 9.62 12.80 2.62
C LYS A 55 8.73 13.57 1.65
N ALA A 56 8.47 13.05 0.46
CA ALA A 56 7.55 13.64 -0.51
C ALA A 56 6.11 13.73 0.02
N SER A 57 5.69 12.78 0.86
CA SER A 57 4.40 12.77 1.56
C SER A 57 4.39 13.64 2.84
N ASN A 58 5.44 14.41 3.11
CA ASN A 58 5.61 15.23 4.32
C ASN A 58 5.51 14.41 5.64
N MET A 59 5.98 13.18 5.65
CA MET A 59 6.06 12.39 6.87
C MET A 59 7.19 12.93 7.77
N PRO A 60 6.93 13.21 9.06
CA PRO A 60 7.95 13.69 9.99
C PRO A 60 9.10 12.68 10.12
N LYS A 61 10.32 13.21 10.25
CA LYS A 61 11.54 12.41 10.39
C LYS A 61 11.46 11.44 11.57
N ASP A 62 10.95 11.91 12.71
CA ASP A 62 10.79 11.10 13.93
C ASP A 62 9.88 9.87 13.70
N ASN A 63 8.85 10.01 12.84
CA ASN A 63 7.97 8.90 12.51
C ASN A 63 8.68 7.87 11.63
N ILE A 64 9.53 8.31 10.70
CA ILE A 64 10.35 7.44 9.85
C ILE A 64 11.34 6.65 10.73
N GLU A 65 12.07 7.33 11.60
CA GLU A 65 13.05 6.71 12.50
C GLU A 65 12.38 5.72 13.46
N ARG A 66 11.20 6.07 14.00
CA ARG A 66 10.41 5.19 14.85
C ARG A 66 9.93 3.95 14.08
N ALA A 67 9.50 4.11 12.82
CA ALA A 67 9.09 2.99 11.98
C ALA A 67 10.26 2.01 11.72
N ILE A 68 11.45 2.53 11.43
CA ILE A 68 12.66 1.72 11.23
C ILE A 68 13.03 0.99 12.52
N LYS A 69 13.03 1.68 13.66
CA LYS A 69 13.35 1.10 14.97
C LYS A 69 12.35 0.00 15.36
N ASN A 70 11.05 0.24 15.15
CA ASN A 70 10.02 -0.76 15.42
C ASN A 70 10.16 -1.99 14.52
N ALA A 71 10.47 -1.79 13.25
CA ALA A 71 10.67 -2.88 12.29
C ALA A 71 11.90 -3.75 12.62
N SER A 72 12.91 -3.18 13.27
CA SER A 72 14.10 -3.90 13.73
C SER A 72 13.85 -4.78 14.95
N ASN A 73 12.75 -4.57 15.67
CA ASN A 73 12.40 -5.38 16.85
C ASN A 73 11.87 -6.75 16.41
N LYS A 74 12.34 -7.83 17.08
CA LYS A 74 11.99 -9.23 16.75
C LYS A 74 10.49 -9.56 16.86
N ASN A 75 9.70 -8.78 17.60
CA ASN A 75 8.27 -9.01 17.86
C ASN A 75 7.36 -8.25 16.90
N PHE A 76 7.90 -7.64 15.83
CA PHE A 76 7.08 -6.91 14.89
C PHE A 76 6.31 -7.87 13.96
N GLU A 77 5.05 -7.53 13.70
CA GLU A 77 4.13 -8.31 12.85
C GLU A 77 4.75 -8.66 11.49
N ASN A 78 4.55 -9.90 11.04
CA ASN A 78 5.08 -10.38 9.77
C ASN A 78 4.21 -9.92 8.61
N TYR A 79 4.35 -8.66 8.20
CA TYR A 79 3.71 -8.18 6.98
C TYR A 79 4.28 -8.86 5.75
N LYS A 80 3.39 -9.23 4.83
CA LYS A 80 3.70 -9.77 3.50
C LYS A 80 3.01 -8.94 2.44
N GLU A 81 3.69 -8.75 1.33
CA GLU A 81 3.09 -8.18 0.12
C GLU A 81 2.25 -9.25 -0.58
N VAL A 82 1.05 -8.91 -0.96
CA VAL A 82 0.12 -9.78 -1.69
C VAL A 82 -0.47 -8.98 -2.84
N VAL A 83 -0.22 -9.43 -4.06
CA VAL A 83 -0.84 -8.85 -5.26
C VAL A 83 -2.11 -9.62 -5.56
N LEU A 84 -3.22 -8.89 -5.69
CA LEU A 84 -4.53 -9.44 -6.06
C LEU A 84 -4.98 -8.78 -7.35
N GLU A 85 -5.66 -9.54 -8.18
CA GLU A 85 -6.15 -9.10 -9.47
C GLU A 85 -7.65 -9.31 -9.54
N GLY A 86 -8.33 -8.42 -10.27
CA GLY A 86 -9.77 -8.52 -10.44
C GLY A 86 -10.27 -7.63 -11.56
N TYR A 87 -11.51 -7.80 -11.87
CA TYR A 87 -12.23 -7.01 -12.86
C TYR A 87 -13.34 -6.21 -12.19
N SER A 88 -13.36 -4.91 -12.44
CA SER A 88 -14.41 -4.01 -12.00
C SER A 88 -15.54 -3.95 -13.03
N VAL A 89 -16.54 -3.14 -12.75
CA VAL A 89 -17.65 -2.87 -13.67
C VAL A 89 -17.13 -2.46 -15.05
N GLY A 90 -17.71 -3.02 -16.11
CA GLY A 90 -17.28 -2.72 -17.48
C GLY A 90 -16.04 -3.48 -17.96
N GLY A 91 -15.57 -4.47 -17.20
CA GLY A 91 -14.39 -5.27 -17.59
C GLY A 91 -13.03 -4.59 -17.35
N ILE A 92 -13.02 -3.53 -16.55
CA ILE A 92 -11.78 -2.81 -16.22
C ILE A 92 -10.93 -3.70 -15.32
N ALA A 93 -9.71 -4.01 -15.77
CA ALA A 93 -8.72 -4.75 -14.99
C ALA A 93 -8.19 -3.89 -13.85
N VAL A 94 -8.15 -4.45 -12.65
CA VAL A 94 -7.67 -3.79 -11.43
C VAL A 94 -6.63 -4.68 -10.78
N ILE A 95 -5.44 -4.14 -10.56
CA ILE A 95 -4.38 -4.79 -9.81
C ILE A 95 -4.29 -4.09 -8.46
N LEU A 96 -4.32 -4.89 -7.39
CA LEU A 96 -4.27 -4.43 -6.01
C LEU A 96 -3.01 -4.94 -5.34
N ASP A 97 -2.17 -4.00 -4.94
CA ASP A 97 -1.00 -4.28 -4.13
C ASP A 97 -1.36 -4.09 -2.64
N CYS A 98 -1.38 -5.20 -1.92
CA CYS A 98 -1.83 -5.27 -0.53
C CYS A 98 -0.68 -5.63 0.40
N ILE A 99 -0.63 -4.97 1.56
CA ILE A 99 0.31 -5.28 2.64
C ILE A 99 -0.49 -5.78 3.83
N SER A 100 -0.29 -7.03 4.22
CA SER A 100 -1.07 -7.67 5.28
C SER A 100 -0.26 -8.67 6.10
N ASP A 101 -0.66 -8.83 7.34
CA ASP A 101 -0.25 -9.88 8.26
C ASP A 101 -1.00 -11.21 8.00
N ASN A 102 -2.22 -11.14 7.42
CA ASN A 102 -3.08 -12.30 7.17
C ASN A 102 -3.71 -12.24 5.76
N ASN A 103 -3.20 -13.08 4.88
CA ASN A 103 -3.65 -13.15 3.49
C ASN A 103 -5.13 -13.55 3.35
N ASN A 104 -5.60 -14.51 4.15
CA ASN A 104 -6.96 -15.00 4.05
C ASN A 104 -7.98 -13.92 4.39
N ARG A 105 -7.70 -13.14 5.45
CA ARG A 105 -8.53 -11.98 5.84
C ARG A 105 -8.53 -10.92 4.73
N THR A 106 -7.38 -10.63 4.15
CA THR A 106 -7.25 -9.64 3.09
C THR A 106 -8.01 -10.04 1.84
N VAL A 107 -7.85 -11.27 1.37
CA VAL A 107 -8.58 -11.81 0.22
C VAL A 107 -10.08 -11.78 0.45
N GLY A 108 -10.55 -12.18 1.64
CA GLY A 108 -11.97 -12.13 1.99
C GLY A 108 -12.54 -10.71 1.95
N ASN A 109 -11.82 -9.74 2.52
CA ASN A 109 -12.24 -8.33 2.50
C ASN A 109 -12.27 -7.76 1.08
N VAL A 110 -11.22 -8.00 0.29
CA VAL A 110 -11.13 -7.54 -1.10
C VAL A 110 -12.26 -8.14 -1.95
N ARG A 111 -12.52 -9.44 -1.81
CA ARG A 111 -13.65 -10.11 -2.49
C ARG A 111 -14.98 -9.47 -2.14
N SER A 112 -15.20 -9.14 -0.87
CA SER A 112 -16.40 -8.43 -0.41
C SER A 112 -16.55 -7.06 -1.07
N TYR A 113 -15.46 -6.31 -1.25
CA TYR A 113 -15.50 -5.01 -1.92
C TYR A 113 -15.80 -5.14 -3.42
N PHE A 114 -15.19 -6.09 -4.10
CA PHE A 114 -15.51 -6.36 -5.51
C PHE A 114 -16.99 -6.76 -5.69
N ASN A 115 -17.51 -7.64 -4.86
CA ASN A 115 -18.91 -8.05 -4.91
C ASN A 115 -19.88 -6.89 -4.72
N LYS A 116 -19.58 -5.96 -3.80
CA LYS A 116 -20.39 -4.75 -3.56
C LYS A 116 -20.43 -3.80 -4.75
N THR A 117 -19.41 -3.83 -5.60
CA THR A 117 -19.29 -2.97 -6.77
C THR A 117 -19.59 -3.70 -8.08
N ASN A 118 -20.23 -4.86 -8.03
CA ASN A 118 -20.50 -5.72 -9.20
C ASN A 118 -19.24 -6.08 -10.00
N GLY A 119 -18.09 -6.14 -9.33
CA GLY A 119 -16.84 -6.63 -9.86
C GLY A 119 -16.59 -8.09 -9.46
N ASN A 120 -15.52 -8.66 -9.93
CA ASN A 120 -15.11 -10.02 -9.61
C ASN A 120 -13.60 -10.09 -9.30
N LEU A 121 -13.24 -10.82 -8.23
CA LEU A 121 -11.85 -11.13 -7.93
C LEU A 121 -11.41 -12.29 -8.81
N ALA A 122 -10.34 -12.10 -9.56
CA ALA A 122 -9.80 -13.09 -10.49
C ALA A 122 -8.57 -13.82 -9.89
N THR A 123 -8.07 -14.80 -10.61
CA THR A 123 -6.82 -15.49 -10.29
C THR A 123 -5.63 -14.63 -10.65
N ASN A 124 -4.53 -14.78 -9.92
CA ASN A 124 -3.30 -14.06 -10.19
C ASN A 124 -2.81 -14.35 -11.62
N GLY A 125 -2.39 -13.30 -12.33
CA GLY A 125 -1.92 -13.38 -13.72
C GLY A 125 -3.00 -13.15 -14.76
N SER A 126 -4.29 -13.13 -14.40
CA SER A 126 -5.38 -12.96 -15.37
C SER A 126 -5.40 -11.58 -16.03
N CYS A 127 -5.01 -10.53 -15.32
CA CYS A 127 -4.93 -9.17 -15.86
C CYS A 127 -3.62 -8.95 -16.64
N LEU A 128 -2.51 -9.48 -16.16
CA LEU A 128 -1.19 -9.27 -16.75
C LEU A 128 -1.02 -9.98 -18.10
N LEU A 129 -1.67 -11.13 -18.29
CA LEU A 129 -1.64 -11.87 -19.56
C LEU A 129 -2.28 -11.11 -20.72
N TYR A 130 -3.24 -10.22 -20.44
CA TYR A 130 -3.93 -9.44 -21.48
C TYR A 130 -3.34 -8.05 -21.72
N THR A 131 -2.53 -7.53 -20.81
CA THR A 131 -1.98 -6.17 -20.87
C THR A 131 -0.58 -6.09 -21.41
N SER A 132 0.15 -7.22 -21.48
CA SER A 132 1.50 -7.26 -22.07
C SER A 132 1.45 -7.96 -23.43
N PRO A 133 1.70 -7.24 -24.54
CA PRO A 133 1.79 -7.88 -25.85
C PRO A 133 2.92 -8.91 -25.82
N SER A 134 2.62 -10.14 -26.20
CA SER A 134 3.62 -11.18 -26.33
C SER A 134 4.59 -10.83 -27.46
N PRO A 135 5.91 -10.99 -27.27
CA PRO A 135 6.88 -10.81 -28.36
C PRO A 135 6.63 -11.72 -29.60
N ARG A 136 5.68 -12.64 -29.48
CA ARG A 136 5.25 -13.55 -30.54
C ARG A 136 3.84 -13.27 -31.04
N ASP A 137 3.24 -12.11 -30.72
CA ASP A 137 1.92 -11.77 -31.24
C ASP A 137 2.07 -11.40 -32.73
N PRO A 138 1.49 -12.19 -33.64
CA PRO A 138 1.66 -11.98 -35.10
C PRO A 138 0.86 -10.80 -35.64
N ARG A 139 0.31 -9.95 -34.78
CA ARG A 139 -0.51 -8.78 -35.13
C ARG A 139 0.28 -7.46 -35.17
N GLU A 140 1.58 -7.52 -35.09
CA GLU A 140 2.46 -6.40 -35.43
C GLU A 140 3.01 -6.52 -36.84
#